data_937c0de4dbd40db4843254cc1e73a832
#
_entry.id   937c0de4dbd40db4843254cc1e73a832
#
_cell.length_a   1.000
_cell.length_b   1.000
_cell.length_c   1.000
_cell.angle_alpha   90.00
_cell.angle_beta   90.00
_cell.angle_gamma   90.00
#
_symmetry.space_group_name_H-M   'P 1'
#
loop_
_entity.id
_entity.type
_entity.pdbx_description
1 polymer ?
#
loop_
_entity_poly.entity_id
_entity_poly.type
_entity_poly.pdbx_seq_one_letter_code
_entity_poly.pdbx_strand_id
1 'polypeptide(L)'
;METTIAAISTAMSASGIGIIRISGENAMDVISRIYRSKGGKKKIKEVPTHTIHYGYIYDGEELIDEVLVMIMHAPRTFTGEDTVEIDCHGGVYAMQRVLDTVLKNGAEIAEPGEFTKRAFLNGRMDLSQ
;
A
#
# COMPACT_ATOMS: atom_id res chain seq x y z
N MET A 1 -13.23 4.70 -14.80
CA MET A 1 -11.94 4.26 -14.29
C MET A 1 -11.74 4.78 -12.88
N GLU A 2 -11.58 3.87 -11.95
CA GLU A 2 -11.39 4.25 -10.56
C GLU A 2 -9.97 4.75 -10.31
N THR A 3 -9.85 5.76 -9.48
CA THR A 3 -8.53 6.23 -9.06
C THR A 3 -7.87 5.18 -8.16
N THR A 4 -6.55 5.21 -8.08
CA THR A 4 -5.82 4.43 -7.09
C THR A 4 -5.85 5.20 -5.77
N ILE A 5 -6.29 4.54 -4.71
CA ILE A 5 -6.50 5.17 -3.40
C ILE A 5 -5.56 4.60 -2.36
N ALA A 6 -5.30 5.39 -1.32
CA ALA A 6 -4.46 4.97 -0.21
C ALA A 6 -4.96 5.56 1.09
N ALA A 7 -4.75 4.83 2.18
CA ALA A 7 -5.08 5.31 3.51
C ALA A 7 -4.32 4.50 4.56
N ILE A 8 -4.26 5.04 5.76
CA ILE A 8 -3.82 4.28 6.92
C ILE A 8 -4.92 3.25 7.22
N SER A 9 -4.60 1.98 7.01
CA SER A 9 -5.53 0.88 7.22
C SER A 9 -5.55 0.45 8.69
N THR A 10 -4.36 0.42 9.32
CA THR A 10 -4.22 0.11 10.73
C THR A 10 -3.29 1.14 11.33
N ALA A 11 -3.79 1.90 12.32
CA ALA A 11 -3.00 2.90 13.01
C ALA A 11 -1.85 2.22 13.76
N MET A 12 -0.83 3.02 14.09
CA MET A 12 0.33 2.52 14.83
C MET A 12 -0.14 1.88 16.13
N SER A 13 0.24 0.62 16.32
CA SER A 13 -0.17 -0.17 17.49
C SER A 13 0.88 -0.09 18.58
N ALA A 14 0.59 -0.73 19.73
CA ALA A 14 1.55 -0.84 20.83
C ALA A 14 2.82 -1.58 20.40
N SER A 15 2.75 -2.44 19.39
CA SER A 15 3.91 -3.13 18.85
C SER A 15 4.76 -2.24 17.95
N GLY A 16 4.30 -1.03 17.65
CA GLY A 16 5.04 -0.07 16.83
C GLY A 16 4.86 -0.25 15.34
N ILE A 17 3.87 -1.03 14.89
CA ILE A 17 3.61 -1.28 13.47
C ILE A 17 2.31 -0.63 13.05
N GLY A 18 2.33 0.12 11.97
CA GLY A 18 1.13 0.65 11.33
C GLY A 18 1.10 0.24 9.88
N ILE A 19 -0.09 0.12 9.30
CA ILE A 19 -0.28 -0.40 7.94
C ILE A 19 -0.92 0.66 7.06
N ILE A 20 -0.30 0.91 5.90
CA ILE A 20 -0.87 1.74 4.85
C ILE A 20 -1.31 0.81 3.72
N ARG A 21 -2.54 0.98 3.25
CA ARG A 21 -3.07 0.18 2.13
C ARG A 21 -3.24 1.05 0.91
N ILE A 22 -2.83 0.52 -0.24
CA ILE A 22 -2.99 1.14 -1.56
C ILE A 22 -3.82 0.18 -2.40
N SER A 23 -4.85 0.67 -3.07
CA SER A 23 -5.70 -0.17 -3.91
C SER A 23 -6.05 0.54 -5.20
N GLY A 24 -5.91 -0.15 -6.33
CA GLY A 24 -6.26 0.40 -7.64
C GLY A 24 -5.35 -0.11 -8.72
N GLU A 25 -5.69 0.23 -9.98
CA GLU A 25 -4.91 -0.30 -11.11
C GLU A 25 -3.48 0.22 -11.16
N ASN A 26 -3.19 1.33 -10.49
CA ASN A 26 -1.83 1.90 -10.47
C ASN A 26 -1.09 1.61 -9.16
N ALA A 27 -1.61 0.71 -8.31
CA ALA A 27 -0.97 0.42 -7.03
C ALA A 27 0.47 -0.06 -7.20
N MET A 28 0.72 -0.91 -8.20
CA MET A 28 2.08 -1.41 -8.44
C MET A 28 3.01 -0.31 -8.94
N ASP A 29 2.51 0.60 -9.77
CA ASP A 29 3.31 1.73 -10.23
C ASP A 29 3.68 2.64 -9.07
N VAL A 30 2.73 2.90 -8.18
CA VAL A 30 2.99 3.76 -7.01
C VAL A 30 4.09 3.16 -6.15
N ILE A 31 3.96 1.89 -5.76
CA ILE A 31 4.97 1.28 -4.88
C ILE A 31 6.33 1.17 -5.58
N SER A 32 6.35 0.96 -6.89
CA SER A 32 7.61 0.82 -7.61
C SER A 32 8.44 2.11 -7.61
N ARG A 33 7.76 3.26 -7.48
CA ARG A 33 8.43 4.56 -7.47
C ARG A 33 9.10 4.90 -6.15
N ILE A 34 8.66 4.26 -5.06
CA ILE A 34 9.06 4.66 -3.71
C ILE A 34 9.76 3.56 -2.92
N TYR A 35 9.68 2.31 -3.37
CA TYR A 35 10.27 1.16 -2.68
C TYR A 35 11.65 0.84 -3.25
N ARG A 36 12.60 0.54 -2.36
CA ARG A 36 13.91 0.01 -2.73
C ARG A 36 14.25 -1.16 -1.83
N SER A 37 14.66 -2.28 -2.43
CA SER A 37 15.14 -3.42 -1.65
C SER A 37 16.53 -3.12 -1.10
N LYS A 38 16.96 -3.92 -0.14
CA LYS A 38 18.36 -3.86 0.30
C LYS A 38 19.23 -4.23 -0.90
N GLY A 39 20.17 -3.36 -1.23
CA GLY A 39 20.99 -3.53 -2.44
C GLY A 39 20.36 -2.97 -3.70
N GLY A 40 19.08 -2.60 -3.67
CA GLY A 40 18.44 -1.86 -4.76
C GLY A 40 18.15 -2.62 -6.04
N LYS A 41 18.18 -3.97 -6.01
CA LYS A 41 18.06 -4.75 -7.24
C LYS A 41 16.70 -5.37 -7.46
N LYS A 42 15.87 -5.47 -6.44
CA LYS A 42 14.55 -6.10 -6.59
C LYS A 42 13.61 -5.16 -7.34
N LYS A 43 12.90 -5.72 -8.33
CA LYS A 43 11.89 -4.99 -9.08
C LYS A 43 10.52 -5.39 -8.53
N ILE A 44 9.99 -4.56 -7.66
CA ILE A 44 8.77 -4.88 -6.91
C ILE A 44 7.55 -5.08 -7.80
N LYS A 45 7.54 -4.49 -9.01
CA LYS A 45 6.45 -4.70 -9.95
C LYS A 45 6.43 -6.10 -10.54
N GLU A 46 7.54 -6.83 -10.44
CA GLU A 46 7.69 -8.12 -11.11
C GLU A 46 7.56 -9.30 -10.16
N VAL A 47 7.32 -9.05 -8.87
CA VAL A 47 7.20 -10.15 -7.91
C VAL A 47 5.86 -10.86 -8.03
N PRO A 48 5.79 -12.13 -7.62
CA PRO A 48 4.51 -12.86 -7.62
C PRO A 48 3.51 -12.26 -6.65
N THR A 49 2.22 -12.56 -6.90
CA THR A 49 1.15 -12.14 -5.99
C THR A 49 1.25 -12.84 -4.64
N HIS A 50 0.78 -12.16 -3.60
CA HIS A 50 0.71 -12.67 -2.23
C HIS A 50 2.10 -13.00 -1.69
N THR A 51 3.04 -12.08 -1.92
CA THR A 51 4.40 -12.18 -1.40
C THR A 51 4.73 -10.94 -0.56
N ILE A 52 5.66 -11.11 0.36
CA ILE A 52 6.07 -10.07 1.32
C ILE A 52 7.54 -9.75 1.05
N HIS A 53 7.85 -8.45 1.05
CA HIS A 53 9.19 -7.98 0.67
C HIS A 53 9.72 -6.98 1.67
N TYR A 54 10.91 -7.24 2.19
CA TYR A 54 11.61 -6.33 3.06
C TYR A 54 12.28 -5.23 2.24
N GLY A 55 12.28 -4.02 2.74
CA GLY A 55 13.01 -2.94 2.11
C GLY A 55 12.72 -1.60 2.75
N TYR A 56 12.77 -0.56 1.92
CA TYR A 56 12.74 0.82 2.39
C TYR A 56 11.83 1.65 1.52
N ILE A 57 11.20 2.65 2.13
CA ILE A 57 10.44 3.68 1.40
C ILE A 57 11.31 4.92 1.32
N TYR A 58 11.41 5.47 0.12
CA TYR A 58 12.16 6.68 -0.15
C TYR A 58 11.25 7.76 -0.72
N ASP A 59 11.49 8.99 -0.31
CA ASP A 59 10.92 10.17 -0.96
C ASP A 59 12.09 10.82 -1.69
N GLY A 60 12.17 10.58 -3.01
CA GLY A 60 13.36 10.95 -3.76
C GLY A 60 14.58 10.19 -3.25
N GLU A 61 15.55 10.90 -2.73
CA GLU A 61 16.75 10.29 -2.16
C GLU A 61 16.68 10.17 -0.64
N GLU A 62 15.60 10.62 -0.03
CA GLU A 62 15.48 10.59 1.43
C GLU A 62 14.84 9.28 1.89
N LEU A 63 15.54 8.56 2.76
CA LEU A 63 15.01 7.35 3.38
C LEU A 63 13.96 7.73 4.41
N ILE A 64 12.73 7.23 4.25
CA ILE A 64 11.62 7.55 5.15
C ILE A 64 11.44 6.48 6.21
N ASP A 65 11.43 5.21 5.80
CA ASP A 65 11.16 4.13 6.75
C ASP A 65 11.66 2.80 6.21
N GLU A 66 11.96 1.90 7.12
CA GLU A 66 12.24 0.50 6.85
C GLU A 66 10.92 -0.25 6.96
N VAL A 67 10.57 -1.07 5.95
CA VAL A 67 9.22 -1.59 5.82
C VAL A 67 9.18 -3.04 5.37
N LEU A 68 8.03 -3.67 5.59
CA LEU A 68 7.63 -4.86 4.85
C LEU A 68 6.53 -4.46 3.89
N VAL A 69 6.61 -4.90 2.65
CA VAL A 69 5.61 -4.59 1.62
C VAL A 69 4.96 -5.87 1.17
N MET A 70 3.63 -5.91 1.26
CA MET A 70 2.84 -7.05 0.80
C MET A 70 2.23 -6.71 -0.55
N ILE A 71 2.48 -7.57 -1.55
CA ILE A 71 2.02 -7.38 -2.92
C ILE A 71 0.91 -8.37 -3.21
N MET A 72 -0.25 -7.87 -3.64
CA MET A 72 -1.39 -8.72 -3.97
C MET A 72 -1.99 -8.27 -5.29
N HIS A 73 -1.96 -9.17 -6.28
CA HIS A 73 -2.48 -8.86 -7.61
C HIS A 73 -3.96 -9.20 -7.73
N ALA A 74 -4.72 -8.34 -8.42
CA ALA A 74 -6.11 -8.60 -8.74
C ALA A 74 -6.25 -9.95 -9.44
N PRO A 75 -7.40 -10.63 -9.32
CA PRO A 75 -8.58 -10.19 -8.60
C PRO A 75 -8.67 -10.74 -7.17
N ARG A 76 -7.74 -11.58 -6.71
CA ARG A 76 -7.83 -12.25 -5.40
C ARG A 76 -7.30 -11.35 -4.29
N THR A 77 -7.96 -10.21 -4.10
CA THR A 77 -7.63 -9.23 -3.07
C THR A 77 -8.92 -8.79 -2.40
N PHE A 78 -8.80 -8.06 -1.28
CA PHE A 78 -9.98 -7.58 -0.57
C PHE A 78 -10.89 -6.74 -1.48
N THR A 79 -10.30 -5.78 -2.20
CA THR A 79 -11.06 -4.89 -3.06
C THR A 79 -11.34 -5.45 -4.45
N GLY A 80 -10.68 -6.55 -4.84
CA GLY A 80 -10.71 -7.05 -6.21
C GLY A 80 -9.74 -6.34 -7.13
N GLU A 81 -9.03 -5.33 -6.64
CA GLU A 81 -8.04 -4.56 -7.39
C GLU A 81 -6.63 -4.95 -6.96
N ASP A 82 -5.61 -4.54 -7.75
CA ASP A 82 -4.23 -4.64 -7.29
C ASP A 82 -4.10 -3.90 -5.96
N THR A 83 -3.49 -4.55 -4.98
CA THR A 83 -3.41 -4.03 -3.61
C THR A 83 -1.99 -4.16 -3.09
N VAL A 84 -1.53 -3.13 -2.41
CA VAL A 84 -0.25 -3.11 -1.71
C VAL A 84 -0.50 -2.73 -0.26
N GLU A 85 0.15 -3.44 0.67
CA GLU A 85 0.15 -3.03 2.07
C GLU A 85 1.58 -2.77 2.50
N ILE A 86 1.79 -1.65 3.15
CA ILE A 86 3.10 -1.24 3.65
C ILE A 86 3.06 -1.26 5.17
N ASP A 87 3.84 -2.16 5.77
CA ASP A 87 3.99 -2.23 7.23
C ASP A 87 5.10 -1.29 7.64
N CYS A 88 4.71 -0.22 8.34
CA CYS A 88 5.62 0.86 8.75
C CYS A 88 6.08 0.64 10.19
N HIS A 89 7.35 0.89 10.46
CA HIS A 89 7.97 0.60 11.76
C HIS A 89 8.58 1.84 12.43
N GLY A 90 8.65 2.95 11.74
CA GLY A 90 9.37 4.14 12.22
C GLY A 90 8.57 5.08 13.12
N GLY A 91 7.38 4.69 13.57
CA GLY A 91 6.55 5.53 14.40
C GLY A 91 5.50 6.31 13.60
N VAL A 92 4.69 7.07 14.31
CA VAL A 92 3.54 7.79 13.71
C VAL A 92 4.01 8.80 12.67
N TYR A 93 5.09 9.53 12.97
CA TYR A 93 5.60 10.54 12.04
C TYR A 93 6.09 9.91 10.74
N ALA A 94 6.87 8.82 10.85
CA ALA A 94 7.36 8.14 9.66
C ALA A 94 6.21 7.56 8.84
N MET A 95 5.21 6.99 9.50
CA MET A 95 4.04 6.45 8.83
C MET A 95 3.30 7.54 8.05
N GLN A 96 3.14 8.72 8.64
CA GLN A 96 2.50 9.83 7.95
C GLN A 96 3.34 10.27 6.75
N ARG A 97 4.68 10.29 6.88
CA ARG A 97 5.56 10.59 5.77
C ARG A 97 5.45 9.56 4.64
N VAL A 98 5.31 8.28 5.00
CA VAL A 98 5.10 7.23 3.98
C VAL A 98 3.77 7.46 3.25
N LEU A 99 2.70 7.77 3.96
CA LEU A 99 1.42 8.06 3.32
C LEU A 99 1.55 9.25 2.37
N ASP A 100 2.18 10.34 2.83
CA ASP A 100 2.38 11.52 1.99
C ASP A 100 3.17 11.18 0.72
N THR A 101 4.18 10.33 0.85
CA THR A 101 5.00 9.91 -0.29
C THR A 101 4.18 9.07 -1.27
N VAL A 102 3.32 8.19 -0.77
CA VAL A 102 2.41 7.41 -1.60
C VAL A 102 1.48 8.34 -2.39
N LEU A 103 0.91 9.34 -1.71
CA LEU A 103 0.00 10.28 -2.37
C LEU A 103 0.71 11.12 -3.43
N LYS A 104 1.96 11.51 -3.19
CA LYS A 104 2.76 12.26 -4.17
C LYS A 104 3.04 11.44 -5.42
N ASN A 105 2.97 10.12 -5.33
CA ASN A 105 3.40 9.24 -6.40
C ASN A 105 2.25 8.56 -7.13
N GLY A 106 1.04 9.09 -7.01
CA GLY A 106 -0.04 8.69 -7.90
C GLY A 106 -1.28 8.11 -7.23
N ALA A 107 -1.33 8.05 -5.90
CA ALA A 107 -2.54 7.65 -5.20
C ALA A 107 -3.28 8.87 -4.68
N GLU A 108 -4.59 8.71 -4.44
CA GLU A 108 -5.41 9.73 -3.79
C GLU A 108 -5.85 9.20 -2.44
N ILE A 109 -6.08 10.10 -1.51
CA ILE A 109 -6.52 9.67 -0.18
C ILE A 109 -7.89 9.01 -0.28
N ALA A 110 -8.05 7.85 0.34
CA ALA A 110 -9.31 7.14 0.34
C ALA A 110 -10.33 7.86 1.21
N GLU A 111 -11.60 7.84 0.77
CA GLU A 111 -12.70 8.32 1.60
C GLU A 111 -13.08 7.27 2.62
N PRO A 112 -13.73 7.66 3.73
CA PRO A 112 -14.16 6.68 4.73
C PRO A 112 -15.00 5.57 4.07
N GLY A 113 -14.64 4.31 4.34
CA GLY A 113 -15.35 3.16 3.78
C GLY A 113 -15.07 2.85 2.33
N GLU A 114 -14.14 3.54 1.68
CA GLU A 114 -13.95 3.38 0.24
C GLU A 114 -13.41 2.01 -0.14
N PHE A 115 -12.52 1.42 0.66
CA PHE A 115 -12.02 0.07 0.36
C PHE A 115 -13.17 -0.94 0.40
N THR A 116 -14.04 -0.85 1.40
CA THR A 116 -15.21 -1.73 1.52
C THR A 116 -16.18 -1.51 0.35
N LYS A 117 -16.40 -0.25 -0.02
CA LYS A 117 -17.26 0.06 -1.16
C LYS A 117 -16.72 -0.58 -2.45
N ARG A 118 -15.42 -0.49 -2.68
CA ARG A 118 -14.81 -1.10 -3.86
C ARG A 118 -14.89 -2.62 -3.82
N ALA A 119 -14.70 -3.22 -2.66
CA ALA A 119 -14.87 -4.67 -2.51
C ALA A 119 -16.27 -5.09 -2.91
N PHE A 120 -17.29 -4.37 -2.45
CA PHE A 120 -18.68 -4.65 -2.81
C PHE A 120 -18.91 -4.47 -4.31
N LEU A 121 -18.45 -3.34 -4.87
CA LEU A 121 -18.67 -3.03 -6.29
C LEU A 121 -17.97 -4.04 -7.20
N ASN A 122 -16.88 -4.63 -6.75
CA ASN A 122 -16.14 -5.63 -7.52
C ASN A 122 -16.57 -7.06 -7.19
N GLY A 123 -17.68 -7.23 -6.47
CA GLY A 123 -18.26 -8.54 -6.20
C GLY A 123 -17.53 -9.36 -5.15
N ARG A 124 -16.69 -8.72 -4.33
CA ARG A 124 -15.90 -9.44 -3.32
C ARG A 124 -16.66 -9.71 -2.04
N MET A 125 -17.70 -8.92 -1.74
CA MET A 125 -18.50 -9.11 -0.54
C MET A 125 -19.93 -8.62 -0.77
N ASP A 126 -20.84 -9.14 0.01
CA ASP A 126 -22.25 -8.76 0.03
C ASP A 126 -22.45 -7.81 1.21
N LEU A 127 -23.17 -6.70 0.99
CA LEU A 127 -23.44 -5.76 2.06
C LEU A 127 -24.26 -6.34 3.19
N SER A 128 -25.00 -7.44 2.93
CA SER A 128 -25.77 -8.12 3.98
C SER A 128 -24.88 -8.95 4.90
N GLN A 129 -23.64 -9.12 4.59
CA GLN A 129 -22.68 -9.82 5.42
C GLN A 129 -21.99 -8.83 6.39
#